data_bee4b50c391140bea363bf67df6381ca
#
_entry.id   bee4b50c391140bea363bf67df6381ca
#
_cell.length_a   1.000
_cell.length_b   1.000
_cell.length_c   1.000
_cell.angle_alpha   90.00
_cell.angle_beta   90.00
_cell.angle_gamma   90.00
#
_symmetry.space_group_name_H-M   'P 1'
#
loop_
_entity.id
_entity.type
_entity.pdbx_description
1 polymer ?
#
loop_
_entity_poly.entity_id
_entity_poly.type
_entity_poly.pdbx_seq_one_letter_code
_entity_poly.pdbx_strand_id
1 'polypeptide(L)'
;SGIFKGAGQGFGFGFRHVSSGGIGLLYDYKGNDQYESGNFSQGTGYFYGLGVLVDDRGNDVYIGSRYSIASAAHSALGILRDRRGDDSYQTIYGSSMGIAWDNSNSFFIDEAGNDVYDCIDRNFCLAQADHNSFALFNDKDGKDVYMANFNKVSPSNSYNGGESFSIHIDEGGDNDIYSGVVKLNNVSKVPENSYLFLDLKSSLAKYLRQL
;
A
#
# COMPACT_ATOMS: atom_id res chain seq x y z
N SER A 1 -16.21 17.50 -9.24
CA SER A 1 -17.19 17.08 -8.25
C SER A 1 -17.26 15.56 -8.18
N GLY A 2 -16.42 14.91 -7.46
CA GLY A 2 -16.43 13.46 -7.40
C GLY A 2 -15.54 12.84 -6.35
N ILE A 3 -14.82 13.66 -5.60
CA ILE A 3 -13.80 13.23 -4.64
C ILE A 3 -14.37 12.44 -3.45
N PHE A 4 -15.67 12.50 -3.21
CA PHE A 4 -16.35 11.84 -2.09
C PHE A 4 -17.28 10.70 -2.51
N LYS A 5 -17.09 10.12 -3.68
CA LYS A 5 -17.88 8.96 -4.09
C LYS A 5 -17.36 7.72 -3.41
N GLY A 6 -18.13 7.22 -2.48
CA GLY A 6 -18.18 5.83 -2.07
C GLY A 6 -17.14 5.38 -1.06
N ALA A 7 -17.54 5.29 0.19
CA ALA A 7 -16.99 4.31 1.12
C ALA A 7 -17.45 2.92 0.67
N GLY A 8 -16.53 2.01 0.37
CA GLY A 8 -16.90 0.68 -0.12
C GLY A 8 -15.69 -0.21 -0.36
N GLN A 9 -15.87 -1.35 -1.00
CA GLN A 9 -14.79 -2.24 -1.43
C GLN A 9 -13.85 -2.65 -0.29
N GLY A 10 -14.41 -3.24 0.77
CA GLY A 10 -13.63 -3.68 1.92
C GLY A 10 -13.26 -2.55 2.90
N PHE A 11 -13.98 -1.45 2.92
CA PHE A 11 -13.75 -0.34 3.83
C PHE A 11 -14.29 -0.58 5.24
N GLY A 12 -13.43 -0.56 6.24
CA GLY A 12 -13.79 -0.61 7.65
C GLY A 12 -13.83 0.79 8.26
N PHE A 13 -15.01 1.22 8.70
CA PHE A 13 -15.26 2.59 9.10
C PHE A 13 -15.74 2.73 10.54
N GLY A 14 -15.05 3.57 11.30
CA GLY A 14 -15.55 4.14 12.54
C GLY A 14 -15.90 5.61 12.35
N PHE A 15 -16.86 6.09 13.10
CA PHE A 15 -17.31 7.48 13.03
C PHE A 15 -16.60 8.32 14.08
N ARG A 16 -15.64 9.11 13.67
CA ARG A 16 -14.77 9.88 14.56
C ARG A 16 -15.57 10.68 15.57
N HIS A 17 -15.19 10.58 16.85
CA HIS A 17 -15.83 11.12 18.03
C HIS A 17 -17.21 10.54 18.42
N VAL A 18 -17.74 9.60 17.64
CA VAL A 18 -19.09 9.06 17.91
C VAL A 18 -19.07 7.56 18.17
N SER A 19 -18.45 6.78 17.28
CA SER A 19 -18.39 5.34 17.41
C SER A 19 -17.09 4.79 16.84
N SER A 20 -16.52 3.82 17.54
CA SER A 20 -15.34 3.11 17.07
C SER A 20 -15.73 1.95 16.15
N GLY A 21 -14.82 1.66 15.23
CA GLY A 21 -14.64 0.41 14.53
C GLY A 21 -15.81 -0.11 13.71
N GLY A 22 -15.53 -0.40 12.48
CA GLY A 22 -16.31 -1.27 11.61
C GLY A 22 -15.36 -2.23 10.94
N ILE A 23 -15.89 -3.35 10.49
CA ILE A 23 -15.14 -4.32 9.67
C ILE A 23 -15.73 -4.28 8.27
N GLY A 24 -14.89 -3.98 7.27
CA GLY A 24 -15.22 -4.10 5.86
C GLY A 24 -14.37 -5.19 5.24
N LEU A 25 -14.99 -6.14 4.57
CA LEU A 25 -14.30 -7.20 3.86
C LEU A 25 -14.86 -7.30 2.44
N LEU A 26 -13.94 -7.32 1.46
CA LEU A 26 -14.20 -7.73 0.10
C LEU A 26 -13.26 -8.88 -0.24
N TYR A 27 -13.81 -9.94 -0.80
CA TYR A 27 -13.05 -11.05 -1.37
C TYR A 27 -13.55 -11.30 -2.78
N ASP A 28 -12.67 -11.13 -3.76
CA ASP A 28 -12.91 -11.56 -5.14
C ASP A 28 -12.11 -12.82 -5.44
N TYR A 29 -12.70 -13.72 -6.19
CA TYR A 29 -12.07 -15.00 -6.51
C TYR A 29 -11.42 -14.98 -7.88
N LYS A 30 -11.99 -14.26 -8.83
CA LYS A 30 -11.48 -14.17 -10.19
C LYS A 30 -12.26 -13.17 -11.03
N GLY A 31 -11.60 -12.52 -11.88
CA GLY A 31 -12.15 -11.61 -12.89
C GLY A 31 -10.99 -10.82 -13.47
N ASN A 32 -11.27 -9.93 -14.35
CA ASN A 32 -10.44 -8.78 -14.65
C ASN A 32 -11.30 -7.60 -14.25
N ASP A 33 -11.11 -7.13 -13.05
CA ASP A 33 -12.05 -6.27 -12.39
C ASP A 33 -11.56 -4.81 -12.36
N GLN A 34 -12.48 -3.91 -12.15
CA GLN A 34 -12.16 -2.49 -11.96
C GLN A 34 -12.67 -2.01 -10.62
N TYR A 35 -11.76 -1.79 -9.72
CA TYR A 35 -12.00 -1.21 -8.40
C TYR A 35 -11.82 0.30 -8.47
N GLU A 36 -12.87 1.02 -8.76
CA GLU A 36 -12.84 2.48 -8.83
C GLU A 36 -13.55 3.11 -7.63
N SER A 37 -12.86 3.99 -6.94
CA SER A 37 -13.41 4.65 -5.76
C SER A 37 -12.84 6.05 -5.54
N GLY A 38 -13.53 6.80 -4.72
CA GLY A 38 -12.99 8.04 -4.16
C GLY A 38 -12.15 7.80 -2.90
N ASN A 39 -12.43 8.55 -1.85
CA ASN A 39 -11.74 8.41 -0.57
C ASN A 39 -12.30 7.23 0.23
N PHE A 40 -11.46 6.61 1.06
CA PHE A 40 -11.84 5.58 2.03
C PHE A 40 -12.44 4.33 1.42
N SER A 41 -11.61 3.50 0.78
CA SER A 41 -12.07 2.29 0.09
C SER A 41 -10.93 1.31 -0.14
N GLN A 42 -11.21 0.20 -0.82
CA GLN A 42 -10.21 -0.77 -1.28
C GLN A 42 -9.30 -1.27 -0.15
N GLY A 43 -9.90 -1.93 0.82
CA GLY A 43 -9.19 -2.50 1.95
C GLY A 43 -8.71 -1.48 2.99
N THR A 44 -9.30 -0.30 3.03
CA THR A 44 -8.91 0.76 3.96
C THR A 44 -9.60 0.64 5.31
N GLY A 45 -8.85 0.89 6.39
CA GLY A 45 -9.36 1.08 7.74
C GLY A 45 -9.36 2.54 8.16
N TYR A 46 -10.42 2.98 8.82
CA TYR A 46 -10.51 4.33 9.35
C TYR A 46 -11.16 4.36 10.72
N PHE A 47 -10.59 5.10 11.65
CA PHE A 47 -11.03 5.33 13.03
C PHE A 47 -11.47 4.06 13.76
N TYR A 48 -10.48 3.31 14.25
CA TYR A 48 -10.64 1.99 14.87
C TYR A 48 -11.31 0.95 13.95
N GLY A 49 -11.24 1.15 12.64
CA GLY A 49 -11.80 0.25 11.64
C GLY A 49 -10.79 -0.77 11.12
N LEU A 50 -11.31 -1.88 10.64
CA LEU A 50 -10.58 -2.91 9.88
C LEU A 50 -11.12 -2.97 8.47
N GLY A 51 -10.28 -2.62 7.48
CA GLY A 51 -10.60 -2.79 6.06
C GLY A 51 -9.76 -3.91 5.45
N VAL A 52 -10.38 -4.78 4.67
CA VAL A 52 -9.71 -5.87 3.97
C VAL A 52 -10.25 -6.01 2.56
N LEU A 53 -9.35 -6.04 1.59
CA LEU A 53 -9.64 -6.46 0.22
C LEU A 53 -8.66 -7.57 -0.14
N VAL A 54 -9.20 -8.67 -0.66
CA VAL A 54 -8.42 -9.77 -1.21
C VAL A 54 -8.93 -10.06 -2.60
N ASP A 55 -8.06 -9.99 -3.59
CA ASP A 55 -8.28 -10.53 -4.93
C ASP A 55 -7.42 -11.78 -5.13
N ASP A 56 -7.97 -12.78 -5.77
CA ASP A 56 -7.30 -14.07 -5.94
C ASP A 56 -6.71 -14.22 -7.34
N ARG A 57 -7.34 -13.62 -8.36
CA ARG A 57 -6.90 -13.73 -9.75
C ARG A 57 -7.57 -12.74 -10.68
N GLY A 58 -6.80 -12.10 -11.46
CA GLY A 58 -7.27 -11.26 -12.54
C GLY A 58 -6.15 -10.37 -13.03
N ASN A 59 -6.41 -9.63 -14.08
CA ASN A 59 -5.61 -8.48 -14.40
C ASN A 59 -6.48 -7.27 -14.08
N ASP A 60 -6.25 -6.70 -12.92
CA ASP A 60 -7.18 -5.81 -12.27
C ASP A 60 -6.74 -4.34 -12.31
N VAL A 61 -7.69 -3.46 -12.15
CA VAL A 61 -7.42 -2.02 -12.13
C VAL A 61 -7.96 -1.41 -10.85
N TYR A 62 -7.07 -0.90 -10.02
CA TYR A 62 -7.38 -0.24 -8.77
C TYR A 62 -7.19 1.27 -8.92
N ILE A 63 -8.27 2.03 -8.87
CA ILE A 63 -8.22 3.49 -8.93
C ILE A 63 -8.80 4.05 -7.64
N GLY A 64 -7.95 4.71 -6.87
CA GLY A 64 -8.34 5.29 -5.61
C GLY A 64 -7.94 6.76 -5.46
N SER A 65 -8.52 7.42 -4.49
CA SER A 65 -8.15 8.77 -4.08
C SER A 65 -7.42 8.73 -2.73
N ARG A 66 -7.70 9.64 -1.81
CA ARG A 66 -7.05 9.66 -0.50
C ARG A 66 -7.55 8.54 0.41
N TYR A 67 -6.66 7.96 1.20
CA TYR A 67 -6.98 6.88 2.12
C TYR A 67 -7.74 5.75 1.41
N SER A 68 -7.19 5.27 0.32
CA SER A 68 -7.67 4.10 -0.42
C SER A 68 -6.49 3.16 -0.71
N ILE A 69 -6.79 2.00 -1.28
CA ILE A 69 -5.79 0.97 -1.60
C ILE A 69 -4.91 0.64 -0.38
N ALA A 70 -5.43 -0.20 0.50
CA ALA A 70 -4.76 -0.66 1.73
C ALA A 70 -4.34 0.44 2.70
N SER A 71 -5.02 1.55 2.77
CA SER A 71 -4.64 2.63 3.68
C SER A 71 -5.22 2.47 5.08
N ALA A 72 -4.60 3.09 6.07
CA ALA A 72 -5.12 3.09 7.43
C ALA A 72 -4.93 4.45 8.11
N ALA A 73 -5.93 4.90 8.84
CA ALA A 73 -5.82 6.13 9.61
C ALA A 73 -6.64 6.11 10.91
N HIS A 74 -6.09 6.73 11.97
CA HIS A 74 -6.69 6.88 13.29
C HIS A 74 -6.94 5.54 14.00
N SER A 75 -5.86 4.89 14.40
CA SER A 75 -5.86 3.62 15.14
C SER A 75 -6.58 2.50 14.39
N ALA A 76 -6.36 2.39 13.11
CA ALA A 76 -7.02 1.47 12.21
C ALA A 76 -6.07 0.47 11.56
N LEU A 77 -6.64 -0.51 10.86
CA LEU A 77 -5.91 -1.49 10.08
C LEU A 77 -6.47 -1.54 8.65
N GLY A 78 -5.59 -1.37 7.67
CA GLY A 78 -5.92 -1.51 6.25
C GLY A 78 -5.12 -2.66 5.62
N ILE A 79 -5.76 -3.48 4.81
CA ILE A 79 -5.15 -4.62 4.13
C ILE A 79 -5.66 -4.71 2.70
N LEU A 80 -4.75 -4.77 1.74
CA LEU A 80 -5.01 -5.25 0.41
C LEU A 80 -4.04 -6.40 0.12
N ARG A 81 -4.56 -7.48 -0.41
CA ARG A 81 -3.78 -8.59 -0.91
C ARG A 81 -4.28 -8.98 -2.28
N ASP A 82 -3.47 -8.73 -3.30
CA ASP A 82 -3.62 -9.32 -4.61
C ASP A 82 -2.75 -10.59 -4.71
N ARG A 83 -3.22 -11.60 -5.36
CA ARG A 83 -2.50 -12.86 -5.42
C ARG A 83 -1.95 -13.16 -6.79
N ARG A 84 -2.58 -12.70 -7.84
CA ARG A 84 -2.11 -12.99 -9.22
C ARG A 84 -2.77 -12.09 -10.24
N GLY A 85 -1.98 -11.51 -11.05
CA GLY A 85 -2.41 -10.78 -12.23
C GLY A 85 -1.33 -9.83 -12.70
N ASP A 86 -1.50 -9.28 -13.86
CA ASP A 86 -0.75 -8.10 -14.25
C ASP A 86 -1.65 -6.90 -13.94
N ASP A 87 -1.40 -6.23 -12.82
CA ASP A 87 -2.34 -5.31 -12.21
C ASP A 87 -1.93 -3.84 -12.35
N SER A 88 -2.88 -2.95 -12.21
CA SER A 88 -2.63 -1.52 -12.26
C SER A 88 -3.22 -0.80 -11.06
N TYR A 89 -2.38 -0.23 -10.25
CA TYR A 89 -2.74 0.53 -9.07
C TYR A 89 -2.49 2.01 -9.30
N GLN A 90 -3.54 2.82 -9.25
CA GLN A 90 -3.44 4.25 -9.50
C GLN A 90 -4.05 5.07 -8.37
N THR A 91 -3.33 6.08 -7.93
CA THR A 91 -3.87 7.08 -7.00
C THR A 91 -4.10 8.42 -7.69
N ILE A 92 -5.29 9.00 -7.50
CA ILE A 92 -5.61 10.32 -8.03
C ILE A 92 -5.01 11.44 -7.17
N TYR A 93 -4.89 11.18 -5.86
CA TYR A 93 -4.27 12.08 -4.90
C TYR A 93 -3.32 11.30 -4.00
N GLY A 94 -2.39 12.00 -3.35
CA GLY A 94 -1.51 11.42 -2.34
C GLY A 94 -2.24 10.90 -1.10
N SER A 95 -1.50 10.31 -0.19
CA SER A 95 -2.00 9.64 1.02
C SER A 95 -2.88 8.43 0.70
N SER A 96 -2.35 7.52 -0.09
CA SER A 96 -3.00 6.28 -0.51
C SER A 96 -1.97 5.20 -0.83
N MET A 97 -2.42 4.00 -1.17
CA MET A 97 -1.58 2.88 -1.60
C MET A 97 -0.61 2.44 -0.49
N GLY A 98 -1.18 1.78 0.53
CA GLY A 98 -0.42 1.21 1.63
C GLY A 98 0.10 2.24 2.64
N ILE A 99 -0.57 3.37 2.84
CA ILE A 99 -0.14 4.34 3.84
C ILE A 99 -0.75 4.05 5.21
N ALA A 100 -0.01 4.38 6.27
CA ALA A 100 -0.49 4.32 7.64
C ALA A 100 -0.28 5.66 8.36
N TRP A 101 -1.32 6.15 9.03
CA TRP A 101 -1.34 7.44 9.69
C TRP A 101 -2.01 7.35 11.06
N ASP A 102 -1.42 7.99 12.07
CA ASP A 102 -2.01 8.16 13.39
C ASP A 102 -2.34 6.84 14.09
N ASN A 103 -1.31 6.19 14.63
CA ASN A 103 -1.35 4.91 15.35
C ASN A 103 -1.98 3.76 14.54
N SER A 104 -1.76 3.72 13.24
CA SER A 104 -2.39 2.77 12.33
C SER A 104 -1.40 1.79 11.72
N ASN A 105 -1.93 0.71 11.16
CA ASN A 105 -1.14 -0.26 10.42
C ASN A 105 -1.72 -0.48 9.04
N SER A 106 -0.84 -0.63 8.05
CA SER A 106 -1.20 -0.86 6.65
C SER A 106 -0.37 -1.99 6.08
N PHE A 107 -1.03 -2.89 5.34
CA PHE A 107 -0.41 -4.00 4.64
C PHE A 107 -0.91 -4.03 3.19
N PHE A 108 -0.02 -3.74 2.27
CA PHE A 108 -0.27 -3.91 0.86
C PHE A 108 0.64 -5.02 0.35
N ILE A 109 0.05 -6.11 -0.13
CA ILE A 109 0.76 -7.31 -0.56
C ILE A 109 0.28 -7.65 -1.96
N ASP A 110 1.20 -7.64 -2.92
CA ASP A 110 1.04 -8.23 -4.23
C ASP A 110 1.87 -9.50 -4.31
N GLU A 111 1.30 -10.57 -4.84
CA GLU A 111 1.99 -11.86 -4.78
C GLU A 111 2.63 -12.27 -6.12
N ALA A 112 2.11 -11.81 -7.24
CA ALA A 112 2.69 -12.11 -8.55
C ALA A 112 2.00 -11.38 -9.69
N GLY A 113 2.78 -10.78 -10.54
CA GLY A 113 2.33 -10.09 -11.73
C GLY A 113 3.43 -9.28 -12.37
N ASN A 114 3.11 -8.57 -13.43
CA ASN A 114 3.94 -7.47 -13.90
C ASN A 114 3.13 -6.19 -13.72
N ASP A 115 3.34 -5.53 -12.60
CA ASP A 115 2.41 -4.60 -12.06
C ASP A 115 2.82 -3.14 -12.28
N VAL A 116 1.84 -2.26 -12.22
CA VAL A 116 2.07 -0.82 -12.35
C VAL A 116 1.53 -0.10 -11.14
N TYR A 117 2.41 0.54 -10.39
CA TYR A 117 2.07 1.35 -9.21
C TYR A 117 2.23 2.82 -9.52
N ASP A 118 1.13 3.51 -9.85
CA ASP A 118 1.14 4.93 -10.23
C ASP A 118 0.63 5.83 -9.09
N CYS A 119 1.57 6.49 -8.45
CA CYS A 119 1.31 7.52 -7.46
C CYS A 119 1.35 8.91 -8.11
N ILE A 120 0.22 9.43 -8.55
CA ILE A 120 0.14 10.74 -9.23
C ILE A 120 0.74 11.86 -8.36
N ASP A 121 0.37 11.89 -7.07
CA ASP A 121 1.09 12.73 -6.10
C ASP A 121 2.18 11.90 -5.42
N ARG A 122 3.35 11.92 -5.98
CA ARG A 122 4.49 11.07 -5.62
C ARG A 122 5.04 11.29 -4.20
N ASN A 123 4.37 12.01 -3.32
CA ASN A 123 4.95 12.44 -2.06
C ASN A 123 4.61 11.56 -0.85
N PHE A 124 3.42 10.98 -0.79
CA PHE A 124 3.01 10.13 0.33
C PHE A 124 2.22 8.93 -0.19
N CYS A 125 2.94 7.89 -0.54
CA CYS A 125 2.43 6.73 -1.26
C CYS A 125 3.40 5.56 -1.13
N LEU A 126 2.95 4.35 -1.37
CA LEU A 126 3.72 3.10 -1.29
C LEU A 126 4.41 2.91 0.07
N ALA A 127 3.66 2.37 1.01
CA ALA A 127 4.12 2.03 2.35
C ALA A 127 4.78 3.21 3.09
N GLN A 128 4.09 4.31 3.22
CA GLN A 128 4.57 5.36 4.11
C GLN A 128 3.80 5.38 5.42
N ALA A 129 4.54 5.40 6.51
CA ALA A 129 3.99 5.48 7.85
C ALA A 129 4.33 6.83 8.48
N ASP A 130 3.37 7.41 9.20
CA ASP A 130 3.57 8.63 9.95
C ASP A 130 2.74 8.61 11.24
N HIS A 131 3.12 9.39 12.25
CA HIS A 131 2.41 9.51 13.51
C HIS A 131 2.22 8.15 14.24
N ASN A 132 3.34 7.51 14.64
CA ASN A 132 3.38 6.24 15.39
C ASN A 132 2.74 5.06 14.65
N SER A 133 2.98 4.95 13.37
CA SER A 133 2.31 3.97 12.51
C SER A 133 3.28 2.99 11.88
N PHE A 134 2.74 1.91 11.34
CA PHE A 134 3.48 0.91 10.60
C PHE A 134 2.87 0.70 9.20
N ALA A 135 3.70 0.69 8.17
CA ALA A 135 3.29 0.41 6.80
C ALA A 135 4.19 -0.62 6.14
N LEU A 136 3.60 -1.62 5.54
CA LEU A 136 4.28 -2.62 4.72
C LEU A 136 3.70 -2.60 3.31
N PHE A 137 4.59 -2.47 2.32
CA PHE A 137 4.37 -2.83 0.94
C PHE A 137 5.27 -4.02 0.61
N ASN A 138 4.71 -5.07 0.05
CA ASN A 138 5.46 -6.23 -0.41
C ASN A 138 4.93 -6.70 -1.76
N ASP A 139 5.73 -6.51 -2.79
CA ASP A 139 5.60 -7.12 -4.10
C ASP A 139 6.52 -8.35 -4.14
N LYS A 140 5.98 -9.49 -4.55
CA LYS A 140 6.72 -10.74 -4.37
C LYS A 140 7.32 -11.32 -5.64
N ASP A 141 6.82 -10.99 -6.79
CA ASP A 141 7.35 -11.54 -8.05
C ASP A 141 6.78 -10.78 -9.25
N GLY A 142 7.64 -10.31 -10.12
CA GLY A 142 7.19 -9.61 -11.31
C GLY A 142 8.30 -8.85 -12.01
N LYS A 143 7.88 -8.13 -13.01
CA LYS A 143 8.66 -7.07 -13.62
C LYS A 143 7.83 -5.79 -13.59
N ASP A 144 8.12 -4.96 -12.63
CA ASP A 144 7.19 -3.97 -12.16
C ASP A 144 7.58 -2.54 -12.53
N VAL A 145 6.59 -1.67 -12.51
CA VAL A 145 6.77 -0.26 -12.79
C VAL A 145 6.29 0.58 -11.61
N TYR A 146 7.22 1.17 -10.91
CA TYR A 146 6.95 2.02 -9.76
C TYR A 146 7.05 3.50 -10.12
N MET A 147 5.93 4.18 -10.24
CA MET A 147 5.85 5.61 -10.48
C MET A 147 5.60 6.36 -9.16
N ALA A 148 6.57 6.31 -8.26
CA ALA A 148 6.54 6.92 -6.94
C ALA A 148 7.83 7.68 -6.62
N ASN A 149 7.83 8.51 -5.60
CA ASN A 149 9.02 9.27 -5.20
C ASN A 149 9.71 8.64 -3.99
N PHE A 150 10.54 7.68 -4.22
CA PHE A 150 11.32 6.98 -3.19
C PHE A 150 12.40 7.83 -2.49
N ASN A 151 12.64 9.05 -2.92
CA ASN A 151 13.61 9.96 -2.27
C ASN A 151 13.02 10.82 -1.17
N LYS A 152 11.71 10.93 -1.14
CA LYS A 152 10.99 11.71 -0.14
C LYS A 152 10.25 10.79 0.82
N VAL A 153 11.00 10.00 1.55
CA VAL A 153 10.44 9.43 2.76
C VAL A 153 10.31 10.57 3.75
N SER A 154 9.09 10.95 4.04
CA SER A 154 8.86 11.96 5.07
C SER A 154 9.43 11.46 6.38
N PRO A 155 10.18 12.28 7.12
CA PRO A 155 10.52 11.92 8.48
C PRO A 155 9.23 11.67 9.24
N SER A 156 9.16 10.56 9.91
CA SER A 156 8.01 10.22 10.72
C SER A 156 7.84 11.26 11.83
N ASN A 157 6.72 11.94 11.83
CA ASN A 157 6.34 12.68 13.01
C ASN A 157 5.87 11.68 14.06
N SER A 158 6.29 11.86 15.28
CA SER A 158 5.90 11.00 16.38
C SER A 158 5.02 11.73 17.38
N TYR A 159 4.07 11.02 17.98
CA TYR A 159 3.36 11.46 19.16
C TYR A 159 3.98 10.83 20.40
N ASN A 160 4.19 11.61 21.43
CA ASN A 160 4.62 11.11 22.75
C ASN A 160 5.86 10.21 22.71
N GLY A 161 6.81 10.49 21.80
CA GLY A 161 8.04 9.71 21.68
C GLY A 161 7.88 8.35 20.98
N GLY A 162 6.75 8.09 20.35
CA GLY A 162 6.59 6.92 19.48
C GLY A 162 7.29 7.13 18.13
N GLU A 163 7.49 6.05 17.43
CA GLU A 163 8.12 6.04 16.11
C GLU A 163 7.22 5.42 15.06
N SER A 164 7.39 5.85 13.82
CA SER A 164 6.76 5.21 12.67
C SER A 164 7.77 4.36 11.92
N PHE A 165 7.31 3.30 11.29
CA PHE A 165 8.16 2.41 10.53
C PHE A 165 7.52 2.02 9.21
N SER A 166 8.27 2.14 8.12
CA SER A 166 7.84 1.80 6.76
C SER A 166 8.76 0.74 6.16
N ILE A 167 8.17 -0.28 5.57
CA ILE A 167 8.90 -1.31 4.83
C ILE A 167 8.36 -1.38 3.42
N HIS A 168 9.25 -1.27 2.45
CA HIS A 168 8.98 -1.55 1.06
C HIS A 168 9.87 -2.72 0.63
N ILE A 169 9.27 -3.80 0.20
CA ILE A 169 9.95 -4.98 -0.30
C ILE A 169 9.48 -5.24 -1.72
N ASP A 170 10.42 -5.36 -2.61
CA ASP A 170 10.24 -5.87 -3.96
C ASP A 170 11.06 -7.16 -4.06
N GLU A 171 10.37 -8.28 -4.27
CA GLU A 171 10.97 -9.60 -4.28
C GLU A 171 10.81 -10.25 -5.66
N GLY A 172 11.86 -10.46 -6.36
CA GLY A 172 11.79 -11.08 -7.68
C GLY A 172 11.96 -10.07 -8.79
N GLY A 173 11.60 -10.39 -10.00
CA GLY A 173 11.68 -9.53 -11.18
C GLY A 173 13.04 -8.84 -11.40
N ASP A 174 13.91 -9.40 -12.20
CA ASP A 174 15.10 -8.64 -12.59
C ASP A 174 14.69 -7.62 -13.67
N ASN A 175 14.90 -6.34 -13.45
CA ASN A 175 14.68 -5.19 -14.35
C ASN A 175 13.38 -4.40 -14.12
N ASP A 176 13.03 -4.17 -12.88
CA ASP A 176 11.97 -3.26 -12.52
C ASP A 176 12.28 -1.82 -12.91
N ILE A 177 11.24 -1.04 -13.08
CA ILE A 177 11.35 0.35 -13.49
C ILE A 177 10.89 1.25 -12.36
N TYR A 178 11.84 1.96 -11.76
CA TYR A 178 11.56 2.97 -10.76
C TYR A 178 11.63 4.36 -11.38
N SER A 179 10.51 5.08 -11.45
CA SER A 179 10.49 6.43 -12.03
C SER A 179 11.09 7.47 -11.09
N GLY A 180 11.99 8.26 -11.63
CA GLY A 180 12.44 9.53 -11.02
C GLY A 180 13.75 9.49 -10.26
N VAL A 181 14.34 8.33 -9.99
CA VAL A 181 15.66 8.24 -9.33
C VAL A 181 16.32 6.91 -9.55
N VAL A 182 17.63 6.92 -9.75
CA VAL A 182 18.57 5.80 -9.58
C VAL A 182 17.96 4.41 -9.76
N LYS A 183 18.47 3.64 -10.67
CA LYS A 183 18.18 2.21 -10.76
C LYS A 183 18.41 1.56 -9.40
N LEU A 184 17.34 1.15 -8.77
CA LEU A 184 17.37 0.52 -7.44
C LEU A 184 17.47 -1.00 -7.49
N ASN A 185 17.50 -1.59 -8.67
CA ASN A 185 17.59 -3.04 -8.84
C ASN A 185 18.70 -3.63 -7.96
N ASN A 186 18.30 -4.48 -7.04
CA ASN A 186 19.14 -5.17 -6.05
C ASN A 186 19.82 -4.23 -5.03
N VAL A 187 19.11 -3.26 -4.55
CA VAL A 187 19.61 -2.32 -3.54
C VAL A 187 18.84 -2.50 -2.23
N SER A 188 19.56 -2.63 -1.14
CA SER A 188 19.03 -2.36 0.18
C SER A 188 19.39 -0.93 0.56
N LYS A 189 18.39 -0.09 0.79
CA LYS A 189 18.60 1.25 1.29
C LYS A 189 17.94 1.37 2.65
N VAL A 190 18.75 1.59 3.66
CA VAL A 190 18.27 1.99 4.99
C VAL A 190 18.56 3.49 5.12
N PRO A 191 17.62 4.35 4.82
CA PRO A 191 17.76 5.77 5.09
C PRO A 191 17.69 6.03 6.60
N GLU A 192 18.20 7.15 6.99
CA GLU A 192 17.97 7.70 8.33
C GLU A 192 16.46 7.75 8.60
N ASN A 193 16.03 7.24 9.74
CA ASN A 193 14.66 7.29 10.26
C ASN A 193 13.62 6.32 9.63
N SER A 194 13.58 5.09 10.12
CA SER A 194 12.36 4.26 10.11
C SER A 194 11.83 3.82 8.75
N TYR A 195 12.62 3.80 7.71
CA TYR A 195 12.24 3.30 6.39
C TYR A 195 13.24 2.25 5.89
N LEU A 196 12.73 1.08 5.55
CA LEU A 196 13.50 0.02 4.92
C LEU A 196 13.00 -0.19 3.48
N PHE A 197 13.90 -0.08 2.52
CA PHE A 197 13.65 -0.44 1.13
C PHE A 197 14.53 -1.62 0.76
N LEU A 198 13.92 -2.70 0.28
CA LEU A 198 14.59 -3.89 -0.20
C LEU A 198 14.08 -4.19 -1.61
N ASP A 199 15.00 -4.26 -2.55
CA ASP A 199 14.79 -4.81 -3.88
C ASP A 199 15.67 -6.07 -3.96
N LEU A 200 15.04 -7.22 -4.04
CA LEU A 200 15.66 -8.53 -3.87
C LEU A 200 15.65 -9.31 -5.17
N LYS A 201 16.82 -9.80 -5.58
CA LYS A 201 16.88 -10.75 -6.71
C LYS A 201 16.03 -11.98 -6.47
N SER A 202 15.42 -12.49 -7.53
CA SER A 202 14.63 -13.72 -7.53
C SER A 202 15.34 -14.90 -6.84
N SER A 203 16.67 -15.00 -6.97
CA SER A 203 17.45 -16.03 -6.31
C SER A 203 17.52 -15.87 -4.80
N LEU A 204 17.64 -14.63 -4.31
CA LEU A 204 17.69 -14.33 -2.88
C LEU A 204 16.30 -14.43 -2.26
N ALA A 205 15.28 -13.93 -2.94
CA ALA A 205 13.90 -14.02 -2.51
C ALA A 205 13.48 -15.49 -2.32
N LYS A 206 13.80 -16.38 -3.24
CA LYS A 206 13.56 -17.83 -3.09
C LYS A 206 14.24 -18.43 -1.88
N TYR A 207 15.46 -18.00 -1.59
CA TYR A 207 16.19 -18.52 -0.41
C TYR A 207 15.53 -18.06 0.89
N LEU A 208 15.14 -16.79 0.99
CA LEU A 208 14.48 -16.23 2.18
C LEU A 208 13.09 -16.84 2.45
N ARG A 209 12.36 -17.25 1.39
CA ARG A 209 11.07 -17.93 1.54
C ARG A 209 11.17 -19.39 2.03
N GLN A 210 12.37 -19.95 2.12
CA GLN A 210 12.63 -21.30 2.63
C GLN A 210 13.08 -21.34 4.09
N LEU A 211 13.37 -20.19 4.67
CA LEU A 211 13.68 -20.01 6.08
C LEU A 211 12.41 -19.81 6.91
#